data_73e8af0a0e332fe6d466e8ea871ef728
#
_entry.id   73e8af0a0e332fe6d466e8ea871ef728
#
_cell.length_a   1.000
_cell.length_b   1.000
_cell.length_c   1.000
_cell.angle_alpha   90.00
_cell.angle_beta   90.00
_cell.angle_gamma   90.00
#
_symmetry.space_group_name_H-M   'P 1'
#
loop_
_entity.id
_entity.type
_entity.pdbx_description
1 polymer ?
#
loop_
_entity_poly.entity_id
_entity_poly.type
_entity_poly.pdbx_seq_one_letter_code
_entity_poly.pdbx_strand_id
1 'polypeptide(L)'
;MCSSDLFGLQPHRSETFKLSSDPLFVEKVRDIVGLYLSPPERAVVLCVDEKSQVQALDRTQPLLPMRPGQVERRTHDYTRHGTTSLFAALDVKAGTVVGKCMPRHRTQEFCKFLDQVERNVPADLDVHVVMDNYGTHKTKLIRNWFAKRTRWHVHYTPTSASWINQVERFFALLTDRAIRRGVFRSVAELEVAIKAYIDATNADPKPFRWTKTADDILASIQRFCLRTLAVHA
;
A
#
# COMPACT_ATOMS: atom_id res chain seq x y z
N MET A 1 -10.10 -4.32 -39.01
CA MET A 1 -10.10 -4.91 -37.64
C MET A 1 -8.68 -5.26 -37.29
N CYS A 2 -8.18 -4.76 -36.16
CA CYS A 2 -6.82 -5.08 -35.71
C CYS A 2 -6.79 -6.53 -35.22
N SER A 3 -5.76 -7.31 -35.56
CA SER A 3 -5.66 -8.74 -35.17
C SER A 3 -5.65 -8.94 -33.62
N SER A 4 -5.41 -7.90 -32.83
CA SER A 4 -5.52 -7.93 -31.37
C SER A 4 -6.95 -8.17 -30.86
N ASP A 5 -7.97 -7.77 -31.62
CA ASP A 5 -9.37 -7.92 -31.19
C ASP A 5 -9.84 -9.37 -31.32
N LEU A 6 -9.30 -10.12 -32.28
CA LEU A 6 -9.63 -11.52 -32.51
C LEU A 6 -9.16 -12.46 -31.38
N PHE A 7 -8.09 -12.10 -30.70
CA PHE A 7 -7.47 -12.93 -29.65
C PHE A 7 -7.63 -12.34 -28.24
N GLY A 8 -8.41 -11.25 -28.09
CA GLY A 8 -8.58 -10.57 -26.82
C GLY A 8 -7.26 -9.98 -26.24
N LEU A 9 -6.25 -9.78 -27.09
CA LEU A 9 -4.96 -9.24 -26.68
C LEU A 9 -5.09 -7.74 -26.40
N GLN A 10 -4.53 -7.31 -25.29
CA GLN A 10 -4.51 -5.91 -24.86
C GLN A 10 -3.05 -5.42 -24.70
N PRO A 11 -2.33 -5.15 -25.82
CA PRO A 11 -0.90 -4.82 -25.80
C PRO A 11 -0.54 -3.57 -24.98
N HIS A 12 -1.53 -2.68 -24.76
CA HIS A 12 -1.41 -1.47 -23.95
C HIS A 12 -1.48 -1.76 -22.45
N ARG A 13 -1.84 -2.98 -22.04
CA ARG A 13 -1.80 -3.41 -20.65
C ARG A 13 -0.56 -4.25 -20.42
N SER A 14 0.37 -3.71 -19.69
CA SER A 14 1.55 -4.43 -19.19
C SER A 14 1.54 -4.44 -17.68
N GLU A 15 1.77 -5.59 -17.08
CA GLU A 15 1.98 -5.74 -15.66
C GLU A 15 3.39 -6.23 -15.40
N THR A 16 4.03 -5.66 -14.38
CA THR A 16 5.34 -6.13 -13.95
C THR A 16 5.18 -7.22 -12.91
N PHE A 17 5.89 -8.33 -13.10
CA PHE A 17 5.92 -9.41 -12.13
C PHE A 17 7.37 -9.72 -11.75
N LYS A 18 7.62 -9.90 -10.46
CA LYS A 18 8.92 -10.33 -9.93
C LYS A 18 8.70 -11.46 -8.94
N LEU A 19 9.37 -12.58 -9.18
CA LEU A 19 9.41 -13.68 -8.21
C LEU A 19 10.22 -13.24 -6.98
N SER A 20 9.72 -13.60 -5.81
CA SER A 20 10.43 -13.40 -4.55
C SER A 20 11.62 -14.36 -4.46
N SER A 21 12.75 -13.83 -4.02
CA SER A 21 13.94 -14.62 -3.66
C SER A 21 14.04 -14.87 -2.15
N ASP A 22 12.98 -14.59 -1.40
CA ASP A 22 12.95 -14.76 0.06
C ASP A 22 12.92 -16.27 0.40
N PRO A 23 13.90 -16.82 1.14
CA PRO A 23 13.94 -18.23 1.50
C PRO A 23 12.76 -18.65 2.39
N LEU A 24 12.16 -17.71 3.13
CA LEU A 24 10.99 -17.91 4.00
C LEU A 24 9.69 -17.45 3.32
N PHE A 25 9.64 -17.47 1.98
CA PHE A 25 8.49 -16.94 1.24
C PHE A 25 7.19 -17.64 1.62
N VAL A 26 7.18 -18.97 1.65
CA VAL A 26 5.98 -19.77 1.92
C VAL A 26 5.47 -19.53 3.34
N GLU A 27 6.36 -19.55 4.32
CA GLU A 27 6.06 -19.35 5.74
C GLU A 27 5.47 -17.94 5.97
N LYS A 28 6.07 -16.91 5.40
CA LYS A 28 5.60 -15.52 5.52
C LYS A 28 4.25 -15.30 4.84
N VAL A 29 4.02 -15.92 3.67
CA VAL A 29 2.71 -15.85 3.01
C VAL A 29 1.65 -16.51 3.88
N ARG A 30 1.92 -17.69 4.45
CA ARG A 30 0.99 -18.39 5.33
C ARG A 30 0.69 -17.62 6.60
N ASP A 31 1.71 -17.04 7.23
CA ASP A 31 1.60 -16.23 8.43
C ASP A 31 0.67 -15.01 8.18
N ILE A 32 0.98 -14.19 7.18
CA ILE A 32 0.23 -12.96 6.89
C ILE A 32 -1.20 -13.26 6.41
N VAL A 33 -1.37 -14.25 5.51
CA VAL A 33 -2.70 -14.64 5.04
C VAL A 33 -3.53 -15.23 6.18
N GLY A 34 -2.91 -15.96 7.09
CA GLY A 34 -3.54 -16.46 8.30
C GLY A 34 -4.11 -15.32 9.15
N LEU A 35 -3.34 -14.26 9.38
CA LEU A 35 -3.81 -13.07 10.10
C LEU A 35 -5.00 -12.37 9.42
N TYR A 36 -5.05 -12.35 8.07
CA TYR A 36 -6.15 -11.72 7.34
C TYR A 36 -7.44 -12.54 7.35
N LEU A 37 -7.33 -13.87 7.31
CA LEU A 37 -8.48 -14.76 7.28
C LEU A 37 -9.01 -15.08 8.68
N SER A 38 -8.14 -15.12 9.67
CA SER A 38 -8.44 -15.53 11.05
C SER A 38 -7.63 -14.71 12.05
N PRO A 39 -7.90 -13.39 12.19
CA PRO A 39 -7.18 -12.55 13.13
C PRO A 39 -7.44 -13.02 14.58
N PRO A 40 -6.47 -12.89 15.50
CA PRO A 40 -6.66 -13.21 16.90
C PRO A 40 -7.79 -12.37 17.54
N GLU A 41 -8.53 -12.95 18.47
CA GLU A 41 -9.76 -12.34 19.03
C GLU A 41 -9.49 -11.01 19.76
N ARG A 42 -8.40 -10.92 20.51
CA ARG A 42 -8.01 -9.74 21.28
C ARG A 42 -6.85 -8.97 20.66
N ALA A 43 -6.87 -8.82 19.36
CA ALA A 43 -5.80 -8.14 18.64
C ALA A 43 -6.32 -7.24 17.52
N VAL A 44 -5.51 -6.26 17.16
CA VAL A 44 -5.65 -5.44 15.97
C VAL A 44 -4.60 -5.88 14.96
N VAL A 45 -5.00 -6.07 13.71
CA VAL A 45 -4.07 -6.34 12.61
C VAL A 45 -3.91 -5.08 11.78
N LEU A 46 -2.71 -4.50 11.78
CA LEU A 46 -2.36 -3.30 11.07
C LEU A 46 -1.45 -3.61 9.88
N CYS A 47 -1.79 -3.10 8.71
CA CYS A 47 -0.90 -3.05 7.56
C CYS A 47 -0.23 -1.68 7.51
N VAL A 48 1.09 -1.64 7.63
CA VAL A 48 1.87 -0.40 7.75
C VAL A 48 2.85 -0.29 6.60
N ASP A 49 2.92 0.90 5.99
CA ASP A 49 3.88 1.21 4.94
C ASP A 49 4.00 2.72 4.72
N GLU A 50 4.93 3.16 3.84
CA GLU A 50 5.05 4.52 3.40
C GLU A 50 4.93 4.69 1.89
N LYS A 51 4.10 5.64 1.48
CA LYS A 51 4.07 6.17 0.12
C LYS A 51 5.04 7.34 0.03
N SER A 52 6.26 7.04 -0.40
CA SER A 52 7.34 8.03 -0.49
C SER A 52 7.16 8.97 -1.68
N GLN A 53 7.69 10.20 -1.56
CA GLN A 53 7.84 11.19 -2.63
C GLN A 53 6.55 11.48 -3.42
N VAL A 54 5.43 11.62 -2.72
CA VAL A 54 4.17 12.08 -3.33
C VAL A 54 4.37 13.52 -3.79
N GLN A 55 4.18 13.79 -5.10
CA GLN A 55 4.49 15.08 -5.71
C GLN A 55 3.28 16.01 -5.70
N ALA A 56 3.50 17.26 -5.30
CA ALA A 56 2.56 18.35 -5.52
C ALA A 56 2.72 18.84 -6.98
N LEU A 57 1.75 18.45 -7.82
CA LEU A 57 1.76 18.77 -9.24
C LEU A 57 0.70 19.81 -9.56
N ASP A 58 1.13 20.91 -10.17
CA ASP A 58 0.26 21.91 -10.80
C ASP A 58 0.28 21.70 -12.31
N ARG A 59 -0.86 21.41 -12.91
CA ARG A 59 -0.98 21.18 -14.34
C ARG A 59 -1.17 22.52 -15.04
N THR A 60 -0.47 22.72 -16.14
CA THR A 60 -0.52 23.98 -16.93
C THR A 60 -1.89 24.26 -17.52
N GLN A 61 -2.73 23.22 -17.67
CA GLN A 61 -4.10 23.35 -18.18
C GLN A 61 -5.08 22.49 -17.38
N PRO A 62 -6.35 22.93 -17.26
CA PRO A 62 -7.36 22.14 -16.59
C PRO A 62 -7.58 20.79 -17.28
N LEU A 63 -7.94 19.80 -16.46
CA LEU A 63 -8.33 18.49 -16.93
C LEU A 63 -9.65 18.58 -17.70
N LEU A 64 -9.71 18.02 -18.91
CA LEU A 64 -10.96 17.87 -19.64
C LEU A 64 -11.67 16.59 -19.17
N PRO A 65 -12.81 16.71 -18.48
CA PRO A 65 -13.48 15.58 -17.88
C PRO A 65 -14.05 14.63 -18.96
N MET A 66 -14.22 13.38 -18.56
CA MET A 66 -14.89 12.38 -19.40
C MET A 66 -16.31 12.81 -19.72
N ARG A 67 -16.71 12.63 -21.00
CA ARG A 67 -18.07 12.84 -21.51
C ARG A 67 -18.50 11.64 -22.34
N PRO A 68 -19.80 11.44 -22.58
CA PRO A 68 -20.26 10.37 -23.48
C PRO A 68 -19.55 10.46 -24.84
N GLY A 69 -18.90 9.37 -25.24
CA GLY A 69 -18.11 9.28 -26.48
C GLY A 69 -16.73 9.95 -26.45
N GLN A 70 -16.31 10.55 -25.32
CA GLN A 70 -15.03 11.22 -25.17
C GLN A 70 -14.30 10.74 -23.91
N VAL A 71 -13.03 10.31 -24.08
CA VAL A 71 -12.16 9.95 -22.96
C VAL A 71 -11.69 11.21 -22.22
N GLU A 72 -11.36 11.05 -20.93
CA GLU A 72 -10.71 12.11 -20.16
C GLU A 72 -9.36 12.46 -20.80
N ARG A 73 -9.10 13.76 -20.97
CA ARG A 73 -7.83 14.26 -21.53
C ARG A 73 -7.09 15.11 -20.51
N ARG A 74 -5.79 14.88 -20.39
CA ARG A 74 -4.88 15.61 -19.50
C ARG A 74 -3.68 16.08 -20.29
N THR A 75 -3.13 17.25 -19.90
CA THR A 75 -1.80 17.66 -20.41
C THR A 75 -0.72 16.84 -19.71
N HIS A 76 0.40 16.68 -20.41
CA HIS A 76 1.62 16.08 -19.85
C HIS A 76 2.49 17.11 -19.12
N ASP A 77 2.20 18.40 -19.33
CA ASP A 77 2.97 19.49 -18.72
C ASP A 77 2.49 19.78 -17.31
N TYR A 78 3.43 19.83 -16.38
CA TYR A 78 3.16 20.15 -14.99
C TYR A 78 4.36 20.85 -14.34
N THR A 79 4.05 21.73 -13.38
CA THR A 79 5.02 22.33 -12.47
C THR A 79 5.06 21.53 -11.17
N ARG A 80 6.24 21.27 -10.65
CA ARG A 80 6.45 20.55 -9.37
C ARG A 80 6.66 21.56 -8.25
N HIS A 81 5.84 21.48 -7.21
CA HIS A 81 5.90 22.34 -6.03
C HIS A 81 6.47 21.65 -4.78
N GLY A 82 7.18 20.53 -4.97
CA GLY A 82 7.80 19.77 -3.91
C GLY A 82 7.13 18.40 -3.68
N THR A 83 7.58 17.71 -2.64
CA THR A 83 7.15 16.35 -2.31
C THR A 83 6.88 16.20 -0.82
N THR A 84 5.99 15.28 -0.48
CA THR A 84 5.79 14.76 0.88
C THR A 84 5.79 13.24 0.87
N SER A 85 5.99 12.61 2.02
CA SER A 85 5.85 11.16 2.21
C SER A 85 4.70 10.89 3.17
N LEU A 86 3.78 10.02 2.77
CA LEU A 86 2.67 9.58 3.60
C LEU A 86 3.03 8.25 4.26
N PHE A 87 3.07 8.22 5.58
CA PHE A 87 3.03 6.99 6.38
C PHE A 87 1.57 6.64 6.67
N ALA A 88 1.20 5.38 6.51
CA ALA A 88 -0.15 4.92 6.81
C ALA A 88 -0.15 3.57 7.52
N ALA A 89 -1.09 3.41 8.45
CA ALA A 89 -1.45 2.16 9.11
C ALA A 89 -2.93 1.89 8.86
N LEU A 90 -3.23 0.84 8.11
CA LEU A 90 -4.58 0.39 7.81
C LEU A 90 -4.98 -0.70 8.82
N ASP A 91 -6.04 -0.50 9.56
CA ASP A 91 -6.69 -1.56 10.32
C ASP A 91 -7.45 -2.49 9.36
N VAL A 92 -7.03 -3.74 9.30
CA VAL A 92 -7.57 -4.72 8.34
C VAL A 92 -9.05 -5.02 8.63
N LYS A 93 -9.44 -5.07 9.89
CA LYS A 93 -10.79 -5.41 10.32
C LYS A 93 -11.73 -4.21 10.28
N ALA A 94 -11.28 -3.08 10.79
CA ALA A 94 -12.10 -1.85 10.83
C ALA A 94 -12.13 -1.12 9.48
N GLY A 95 -11.11 -1.26 8.65
CA GLY A 95 -10.95 -0.49 7.42
C GLY A 95 -10.57 0.97 7.65
N THR A 96 -10.25 1.35 8.87
CA THR A 96 -9.80 2.70 9.23
C THR A 96 -8.30 2.87 8.99
N VAL A 97 -7.87 4.11 8.78
CA VAL A 97 -6.49 4.44 8.47
C VAL A 97 -5.97 5.52 9.41
N VAL A 98 -4.86 5.24 10.07
CA VAL A 98 -4.04 6.27 10.71
C VAL A 98 -2.99 6.71 9.70
N GLY A 99 -2.97 7.99 9.34
CA GLY A 99 -2.02 8.52 8.38
C GLY A 99 -1.28 9.74 8.87
N LYS A 100 -0.06 9.96 8.36
CA LYS A 100 0.76 11.13 8.64
C LYS A 100 1.66 11.49 7.47
N CYS A 101 1.53 12.71 6.96
CA CYS A 101 2.48 13.26 6.02
C CYS A 101 3.72 13.77 6.74
N MET A 102 4.89 13.51 6.17
CA MET A 102 6.18 13.98 6.65
C MET A 102 7.11 14.30 5.47
N PRO A 103 8.03 15.26 5.63
CA PRO A 103 8.92 15.69 4.54
C PRO A 103 9.95 14.63 4.14
N ARG A 104 10.17 13.63 4.98
CA ARG A 104 11.15 12.56 4.77
C ARG A 104 10.60 11.22 5.26
N HIS A 105 11.14 10.12 4.69
CA HIS A 105 10.76 8.73 5.04
C HIS A 105 11.94 7.96 5.65
N ARG A 106 12.59 8.56 6.67
CA ARG A 106 13.70 7.94 7.40
C ARG A 106 13.20 7.19 8.63
N THR A 107 14.06 6.40 9.21
CA THR A 107 13.81 5.65 10.46
C THR A 107 13.23 6.52 11.59
N GLN A 108 13.69 7.78 11.73
CA GLN A 108 13.19 8.70 12.76
C GLN A 108 11.73 9.11 12.52
N GLU A 109 11.38 9.40 11.28
CA GLU A 109 10.01 9.72 10.88
C GLU A 109 9.09 8.51 11.07
N PHE A 110 9.56 7.33 10.70
CA PHE A 110 8.82 6.09 10.92
C PHE A 110 8.59 5.82 12.41
N CYS A 111 9.60 6.01 13.27
CA CYS A 111 9.46 5.88 14.72
C CYS A 111 8.40 6.83 15.29
N LYS A 112 8.39 8.11 14.85
CA LYS A 112 7.36 9.10 15.25
C LYS A 112 5.97 8.71 14.75
N PHE A 113 5.89 8.05 13.60
CA PHE A 113 4.63 7.53 13.09
C PHE A 113 4.14 6.35 13.93
N LEU A 114 5.00 5.40 14.29
CA LEU A 114 4.66 4.30 15.19
C LEU A 114 4.17 4.80 16.56
N ASP A 115 4.77 5.86 17.12
CA ASP A 115 4.29 6.50 18.35
C ASP A 115 2.88 7.11 18.19
N GLN A 116 2.53 7.58 16.99
CA GLN A 116 1.18 8.04 16.70
C GLN A 116 0.21 6.84 16.63
N VAL A 117 0.58 5.77 15.95
CA VAL A 117 -0.25 4.55 15.84
C VAL A 117 -0.50 3.98 17.23
N GLU A 118 0.54 3.86 18.08
CA GLU A 118 0.43 3.39 19.47
C GLU A 118 -0.64 4.14 20.27
N ARG A 119 -0.75 5.46 20.10
CA ARG A 119 -1.77 6.28 20.79
C ARG A 119 -3.18 6.10 20.26
N ASN A 120 -3.34 5.56 19.04
CA ASN A 120 -4.63 5.38 18.39
C ASN A 120 -5.16 3.94 18.55
N VAL A 121 -4.35 3.00 19.00
CA VAL A 121 -4.75 1.61 19.22
C VAL A 121 -5.13 1.39 20.69
N PRO A 122 -6.26 0.72 20.98
CA PRO A 122 -6.65 0.37 22.35
C PRO A 122 -5.52 -0.34 23.10
N ALA A 123 -5.27 0.08 24.37
CA ALA A 123 -4.12 -0.37 25.13
C ALA A 123 -4.23 -1.84 25.61
N ASP A 124 -5.44 -2.38 25.64
CA ASP A 124 -5.78 -3.74 26.09
C ASP A 124 -5.73 -4.79 24.95
N LEU A 125 -5.42 -4.36 23.72
CA LEU A 125 -5.32 -5.24 22.56
C LEU A 125 -3.85 -5.48 22.17
N ASP A 126 -3.57 -6.70 21.74
CA ASP A 126 -2.34 -7.00 21.02
C ASP A 126 -2.34 -6.38 19.63
N VAL A 127 -1.18 -6.06 19.11
CA VAL A 127 -1.02 -5.41 17.81
C VAL A 127 -0.17 -6.29 16.91
N HIS A 128 -0.77 -6.88 15.91
CA HIS A 128 -0.06 -7.56 14.83
C HIS A 128 0.18 -6.57 13.69
N VAL A 129 1.44 -6.23 13.43
CA VAL A 129 1.80 -5.28 12.39
C VAL A 129 2.44 -5.99 11.21
N VAL A 130 1.79 -5.89 10.04
CA VAL A 130 2.32 -6.34 8.77
C VAL A 130 3.04 -5.17 8.11
N MET A 131 4.32 -5.34 7.81
CA MET A 131 5.14 -4.32 7.14
C MET A 131 6.09 -4.96 6.15
N ASP A 132 6.62 -4.17 5.24
CA ASP A 132 7.58 -4.66 4.26
C ASP A 132 8.96 -4.95 4.88
N ASN A 133 9.78 -5.66 4.13
CA ASN A 133 11.11 -6.08 4.53
C ASN A 133 12.19 -5.01 4.28
N TYR A 134 11.81 -3.73 4.24
CA TYR A 134 12.71 -2.62 3.94
C TYR A 134 13.72 -2.32 5.06
N GLY A 135 14.90 -1.86 4.70
CA GLY A 135 16.01 -1.65 5.65
C GLY A 135 15.70 -0.66 6.78
N THR A 136 14.91 0.39 6.52
CA THR A 136 14.49 1.36 7.53
C THR A 136 13.68 0.74 8.66
N HIS A 137 12.89 -0.28 8.37
CA HIS A 137 12.04 -0.99 9.34
C HIS A 137 12.84 -1.96 10.25
N LYS A 138 14.09 -2.25 9.91
CA LYS A 138 14.96 -3.19 10.63
C LYS A 138 16.11 -2.53 11.39
N THR A 139 16.13 -1.22 11.47
CA THR A 139 17.17 -0.49 12.19
C THR A 139 17.14 -0.78 13.70
N LYS A 140 18.27 -0.56 14.37
CA LYS A 140 18.36 -0.73 15.83
C LYS A 140 17.31 0.11 16.58
N LEU A 141 17.01 1.32 16.09
CA LEU A 141 16.00 2.21 16.67
C LEU A 141 14.61 1.55 16.64
N ILE A 142 14.20 1.00 15.50
CA ILE A 142 12.89 0.36 15.34
C ILE A 142 12.81 -0.95 16.13
N ARG A 143 13.85 -1.77 16.10
CA ARG A 143 13.91 -2.99 16.93
C ARG A 143 13.78 -2.68 18.41
N ASN A 144 14.45 -1.64 18.89
CA ASN A 144 14.35 -1.21 20.29
C ASN A 144 12.95 -0.64 20.60
N TRP A 145 12.30 -0.01 19.64
CA TRP A 145 10.94 0.50 19.81
C TRP A 145 9.96 -0.66 20.05
N PHE A 146 10.01 -1.71 19.23
CA PHE A 146 9.19 -2.91 19.40
C PHE A 146 9.55 -3.72 20.65
N ALA A 147 10.84 -3.86 20.97
CA ALA A 147 11.29 -4.60 22.14
C ALA A 147 10.75 -4.05 23.47
N LYS A 148 10.43 -2.74 23.53
CA LYS A 148 9.81 -2.09 24.68
C LYS A 148 8.29 -2.26 24.77
N ARG A 149 7.67 -2.85 23.77
CA ARG A 149 6.20 -2.96 23.61
C ARG A 149 5.83 -4.41 23.33
N THR A 150 5.74 -5.20 24.38
CA THR A 150 5.54 -6.66 24.29
C THR A 150 4.24 -7.09 23.59
N ARG A 151 3.26 -6.18 23.53
CA ARG A 151 1.99 -6.40 22.82
C ARG A 151 2.09 -6.25 21.29
N TRP A 152 3.26 -5.82 20.75
CA TRP A 152 3.47 -5.63 19.33
C TRP A 152 4.19 -6.83 18.71
N HIS A 153 3.55 -7.45 17.74
CA HIS A 153 4.05 -8.61 16.99
C HIS A 153 4.28 -8.22 15.54
N VAL A 154 5.53 -8.32 15.07
CA VAL A 154 5.92 -7.86 13.72
C VAL A 154 5.93 -9.00 12.74
N HIS A 155 5.24 -8.83 11.61
CA HIS A 155 5.15 -9.75 10.49
C HIS A 155 5.71 -9.10 9.24
N TYR A 156 6.87 -9.56 8.77
CA TYR A 156 7.49 -9.00 7.57
C TYR A 156 6.99 -9.69 6.32
N THR A 157 6.57 -8.90 5.30
CA THR A 157 6.25 -9.46 4.00
C THR A 157 7.48 -10.11 3.35
N PRO A 158 7.30 -11.10 2.47
CA PRO A 158 8.41 -11.62 1.68
C PRO A 158 9.02 -10.52 0.81
N THR A 159 10.30 -10.61 0.55
CA THR A 159 11.00 -9.68 -0.36
C THR A 159 10.32 -9.68 -1.73
N SER A 160 10.10 -8.50 -2.29
CA SER A 160 9.39 -8.30 -3.57
C SER A 160 7.92 -8.78 -3.58
N ALA A 161 7.26 -8.83 -2.42
CA ALA A 161 5.86 -9.22 -2.27
C ALA A 161 5.03 -8.16 -1.52
N SER A 162 5.25 -6.86 -1.79
CA SER A 162 4.47 -5.76 -1.21
C SER A 162 2.96 -5.86 -1.49
N TRP A 163 2.57 -6.55 -2.57
CA TRP A 163 1.17 -6.79 -2.93
C TRP A 163 0.36 -7.51 -1.83
N ILE A 164 1.01 -8.24 -0.90
CA ILE A 164 0.35 -8.87 0.23
C ILE A 164 0.06 -7.87 1.36
N ASN A 165 0.72 -6.70 1.40
CA ASN A 165 0.46 -5.64 2.36
C ASN A 165 -0.79 -4.84 1.93
N GLN A 166 -1.90 -4.98 2.65
CA GLN A 166 -3.18 -4.39 2.24
C GLN A 166 -3.17 -2.84 2.20
N VAL A 167 -2.26 -2.17 2.90
CA VAL A 167 -2.13 -0.71 2.84
C VAL A 167 -1.74 -0.21 1.45
N GLU A 168 -1.08 -1.04 0.64
CA GLU A 168 -0.75 -0.70 -0.75
C GLU A 168 -2.01 -0.49 -1.61
N ARG A 169 -3.08 -1.25 -1.34
CA ARG A 169 -4.37 -1.01 -1.99
C ARG A 169 -4.96 0.33 -1.59
N PHE A 170 -4.84 0.73 -0.33
CA PHE A 170 -5.24 2.07 0.11
C PHE A 170 -4.45 3.16 -0.61
N PHE A 171 -3.13 3.01 -0.75
CA PHE A 171 -2.29 3.94 -1.50
C PHE A 171 -2.67 4.04 -2.98
N ALA A 172 -3.04 2.92 -3.60
CA ALA A 172 -3.54 2.93 -4.99
C ALA A 172 -4.84 3.74 -5.10
N LEU A 173 -5.82 3.50 -4.23
CA LEU A 173 -7.08 4.22 -4.22
C LEU A 173 -6.91 5.73 -3.93
N LEU A 174 -6.08 6.09 -2.96
CA LEU A 174 -5.73 7.48 -2.67
C LEU A 174 -5.12 8.16 -3.92
N THR A 175 -4.21 7.47 -4.59
CA THR A 175 -3.56 7.98 -5.80
C THR A 175 -4.57 8.23 -6.89
N ASP A 176 -5.46 7.27 -7.17
CA ASP A 176 -6.41 7.36 -8.27
C ASP A 176 -7.54 8.36 -8.00
N ARG A 177 -8.03 8.42 -6.76
CA ARG A 177 -9.21 9.21 -6.42
C ARG A 177 -8.91 10.64 -5.99
N ALA A 178 -7.78 10.87 -5.34
CA ALA A 178 -7.42 12.20 -4.81
C ALA A 178 -6.20 12.79 -5.52
N ILE A 179 -5.05 12.08 -5.58
CA ILE A 179 -3.80 12.67 -6.02
C ILE A 179 -3.78 12.91 -7.54
N ARG A 180 -4.11 11.88 -8.34
CA ARG A 180 -4.07 12.00 -9.82
C ARG A 180 -5.04 13.01 -10.40
N ARG A 181 -6.14 13.27 -9.70
CA ARG A 181 -7.18 14.21 -10.13
C ARG A 181 -6.98 15.60 -9.57
N GLY A 182 -6.13 15.75 -8.57
CA GLY A 182 -5.83 17.02 -7.93
C GLY A 182 -4.87 17.89 -8.73
N VAL A 183 -4.95 19.17 -8.47
CA VAL A 183 -3.98 20.20 -8.85
C VAL A 183 -3.49 20.82 -7.55
N PHE A 184 -2.18 20.80 -7.33
CA PHE A 184 -1.58 21.21 -6.05
C PHE A 184 -0.47 22.21 -6.30
N ARG A 185 -0.67 23.44 -5.86
CA ARG A 185 0.28 24.56 -5.98
C ARG A 185 1.28 24.62 -4.83
N SER A 186 1.12 23.77 -3.85
CA SER A 186 2.03 23.65 -2.72
C SER A 186 1.96 22.24 -2.11
N VAL A 187 2.99 21.87 -1.35
CA VAL A 187 3.00 20.64 -0.55
C VAL A 187 1.88 20.68 0.50
N ALA A 188 1.60 21.85 1.08
CA ALA A 188 0.53 22.01 2.07
C ALA A 188 -0.85 21.69 1.49
N GLU A 189 -1.16 22.12 0.26
CA GLU A 189 -2.43 21.78 -0.41
C GLU A 189 -2.53 20.26 -0.65
N LEU A 190 -1.45 19.61 -1.08
CA LEU A 190 -1.41 18.17 -1.25
C LEU A 190 -1.66 17.42 0.07
N GLU A 191 -1.03 17.86 1.17
CA GLU A 191 -1.19 17.25 2.48
C GLU A 191 -2.62 17.42 3.04
N VAL A 192 -3.25 18.57 2.80
CA VAL A 192 -4.67 18.81 3.12
C VAL A 192 -5.57 17.84 2.34
N ALA A 193 -5.32 17.65 1.05
CA ALA A 193 -6.11 16.72 0.24
C ALA A 193 -5.92 15.25 0.68
N ILE A 194 -4.71 14.85 1.01
CA ILE A 194 -4.42 13.51 1.56
C ILE A 194 -5.16 13.31 2.88
N LYS A 195 -5.09 14.29 3.78
CA LYS A 195 -5.79 14.24 5.07
C LYS A 195 -7.30 14.15 4.88
N ALA A 196 -7.88 14.98 4.03
CA ALA A 196 -9.32 14.95 3.73
C ALA A 196 -9.77 13.58 3.19
N TYR A 197 -8.95 12.94 2.34
CA TYR A 197 -9.24 11.59 1.85
C TYR A 197 -9.22 10.54 2.96
N ILE A 198 -8.24 10.61 3.89
CA ILE A 198 -8.17 9.73 5.07
C ILE A 198 -9.39 9.96 5.98
N ASP A 199 -9.73 11.21 6.27
CA ASP A 199 -10.87 11.57 7.11
C ASP A 199 -12.19 11.04 6.49
N ALA A 200 -12.38 11.19 5.17
CA ALA A 200 -13.53 10.63 4.46
C ALA A 200 -13.56 9.10 4.47
N THR A 201 -12.40 8.45 4.35
CA THR A 201 -12.28 6.98 4.46
C THR A 201 -12.68 6.51 5.85
N ASN A 202 -12.25 7.23 6.89
CA ASN A 202 -12.54 6.88 8.29
C ASN A 202 -14.00 7.21 8.70
N ALA A 203 -14.66 8.14 8.01
CA ALA A 203 -16.09 8.43 8.25
C ALA A 203 -17.03 7.33 7.72
N ASP A 204 -16.63 6.62 6.64
CA ASP A 204 -17.36 5.48 6.08
C ASP A 204 -16.36 4.37 5.74
N PRO A 205 -15.81 3.68 6.77
CA PRO A 205 -14.74 2.73 6.57
C PRO A 205 -15.23 1.47 5.85
N LYS A 206 -14.50 1.06 4.82
CA LYS A 206 -14.80 -0.13 4.03
C LYS A 206 -13.57 -1.05 4.04
N PRO A 207 -13.53 -2.05 4.93
CA PRO A 207 -12.39 -2.95 5.01
C PRO A 207 -12.19 -3.72 3.71
N PHE A 208 -10.93 -3.92 3.35
CA PHE A 208 -10.58 -4.75 2.21
C PHE A 208 -10.72 -6.23 2.61
N ARG A 209 -11.70 -6.89 2.04
CA ARG A 209 -11.94 -8.29 2.32
C ARG A 209 -10.93 -9.17 1.59
N TRP A 210 -10.07 -9.84 2.35
CA TRP A 210 -9.17 -10.85 1.80
C TRP A 210 -9.93 -12.16 1.59
N THR A 211 -9.77 -12.80 0.43
CA THR A 211 -10.55 -13.98 0.06
C THR A 211 -9.70 -15.19 -0.35
N LYS A 212 -8.44 -14.98 -0.73
CA LYS A 212 -7.56 -16.05 -1.19
C LYS A 212 -6.85 -16.71 -0.02
N THR A 213 -6.81 -18.04 -0.01
CA THR A 213 -5.95 -18.80 0.91
C THR A 213 -4.48 -18.70 0.52
N ALA A 214 -3.59 -19.01 1.44
CA ALA A 214 -2.16 -19.09 1.14
C ALA A 214 -1.87 -20.14 0.05
N ASP A 215 -2.56 -21.27 0.10
CA ASP A 215 -2.36 -22.35 -0.87
C ASP A 215 -2.85 -21.94 -2.27
N ASP A 216 -3.94 -21.19 -2.41
CA ASP A 216 -4.38 -20.62 -3.70
C ASP A 216 -3.31 -19.69 -4.31
N ILE A 217 -2.68 -18.89 -3.47
CA ILE A 217 -1.60 -17.97 -3.88
C ILE A 217 -0.39 -18.77 -4.35
N LEU A 218 0.05 -19.74 -3.54
CA LEU A 218 1.21 -20.58 -3.85
C LEU A 218 0.98 -21.40 -5.12
N ALA A 219 -0.19 -21.98 -5.31
CA ALA A 219 -0.56 -22.69 -6.54
C ALA A 219 -0.57 -21.75 -7.76
N SER A 220 -1.00 -20.50 -7.61
CA SER A 220 -0.94 -19.52 -8.70
C SER A 220 0.50 -19.18 -9.10
N ILE A 221 1.38 -18.99 -8.13
CA ILE A 221 2.80 -18.73 -8.37
C ILE A 221 3.47 -19.94 -9.03
N GLN A 222 3.19 -21.15 -8.57
CA GLN A 222 3.69 -22.38 -9.16
C GLN A 222 3.31 -22.49 -10.65
N ARG A 223 2.02 -22.26 -10.98
CA ARG A 223 1.58 -22.27 -12.39
C ARG A 223 2.33 -21.23 -13.24
N PHE A 224 2.59 -20.05 -12.68
CA PHE A 224 3.37 -19.02 -13.38
C PHE A 224 4.81 -19.50 -13.63
N CYS A 225 5.49 -20.04 -12.62
CA CYS A 225 6.86 -20.56 -12.75
C CYS A 225 6.95 -21.66 -13.83
N LEU A 226 6.01 -22.61 -13.83
CA LEU A 226 5.98 -23.68 -14.83
C LEU A 226 5.80 -23.15 -16.25
N ARG A 227 4.92 -22.13 -16.45
CA ARG A 227 4.74 -21.49 -17.76
C ARG A 227 6.01 -20.77 -18.23
N THR A 228 6.69 -20.07 -17.32
CA THR A 228 7.93 -19.35 -17.65
C THR A 228 9.04 -20.31 -18.05
N LEU A 229 9.19 -21.43 -17.34
CA LEU A 229 10.16 -22.47 -17.68
C LEU A 229 9.86 -23.11 -19.05
N ALA A 230 8.60 -23.36 -19.36
CA ALA A 230 8.18 -23.96 -20.64
C ALA A 230 8.41 -23.03 -21.86
N VAL A 231 8.50 -21.71 -21.65
CA VAL A 231 8.80 -20.74 -22.74
C VAL A 231 10.31 -20.63 -22.99
N HIS A 232 11.15 -21.03 -22.05
CA HIS A 232 12.62 -20.96 -22.16
C HIS A 232 13.28 -22.33 -22.41
N ALA A 233 12.50 -23.40 -22.53
CA ALA A 233 12.92 -24.75 -22.94
C ALA A 233 12.64 -24.97 -24.41
#